data_9c748e068279c881c4a41ff40acc8700
#
_entry.id   9c748e068279c881c4a41ff40acc8700
#
_cell.length_a   1.000
_cell.length_b   1.000
_cell.length_c   1.000
_cell.angle_alpha   90.00
_cell.angle_beta   90.00
_cell.angle_gamma   90.00
#
_symmetry.space_group_name_H-M   'P 1'
#
loop_
_entity.id
_entity.type
_entity.pdbx_description
1 polymer ?
#
loop_
_entity_poly.entity_id
_entity_poly.type
_entity_poly.pdbx_seq_one_letter_code
_entity_poly.pdbx_strand_id
1 'polypeptide(L)'
;LVLKKIKSENFLLLNGDAIFDFNLEKKFSDHLYKNKDITFISGEITYPYGTIGMIGSKVIDFKRNLVYESLKTRTRKSYIAYNYTGMSIIKTSILKKHKNKFKRSSNFEKDLFPIFVKKYNTCLIKLDGFWHSIDNVKDIEAINDKKSSGEKYTKLSKIKKNFL
;
A
#
# COMPACT_ATOMS: atom_id res chain seq x y z
N LEU A 1 17.54 -5.18 15.71
CA LEU A 1 18.79 -4.65 15.12
C LEU A 1 18.57 -3.34 14.39
N VAL A 2 17.59 -3.25 13.49
CA VAL A 2 17.30 -2.06 12.67
C VAL A 2 16.88 -0.86 13.53
N LEU A 3 16.05 -1.06 14.55
CA LEU A 3 15.56 0.01 15.44
C LEU A 3 16.66 0.84 16.12
N LYS A 4 17.81 0.24 16.40
CA LYS A 4 18.96 0.96 16.97
C LYS A 4 19.63 1.90 15.98
N LYS A 5 19.42 1.70 14.69
CA LYS A 5 20.01 2.48 13.59
C LYS A 5 19.10 3.62 13.14
N ILE A 6 17.78 3.57 13.42
CA ILE A 6 16.83 4.62 13.04
C ILE A 6 16.99 5.80 14.01
N LYS A 7 17.57 6.89 13.51
CA LYS A 7 17.78 8.14 14.28
C LYS A 7 16.69 9.19 14.02
N SER A 8 16.03 9.12 12.86
CA SER A 8 14.97 10.03 12.47
C SER A 8 13.72 9.89 13.35
N GLU A 9 12.97 10.97 13.50
CA GLU A 9 11.70 10.99 14.24
C GLU A 9 10.64 10.11 13.57
N ASN A 10 10.58 10.16 12.26
CA ASN A 10 9.70 9.33 11.43
C ASN A 10 10.53 8.51 10.44
N PHE A 11 10.01 7.38 10.03
CA PHE A 11 10.62 6.55 9.01
C PHE A 11 9.56 5.96 8.07
N LEU A 12 9.98 5.63 6.87
CA LEU A 12 9.19 4.92 5.88
C LEU A 12 9.43 3.41 6.04
N LEU A 13 8.36 2.67 6.21
CA LEU A 13 8.34 1.21 6.11
C LEU A 13 7.85 0.84 4.72
N LEU A 14 8.60 -0.01 4.01
CA LEU A 14 8.27 -0.52 2.68
C LEU A 14 8.33 -2.04 2.68
N ASN A 15 7.40 -2.68 1.96
CA ASN A 15 7.54 -4.06 1.56
C ASN A 15 8.59 -4.16 0.43
N GLY A 16 9.42 -5.21 0.46
CA GLY A 16 10.52 -5.38 -0.48
C GLY A 16 10.11 -5.99 -1.84
N ASP A 17 8.86 -6.39 -1.98
CA ASP A 17 8.26 -7.06 -3.13
C ASP A 17 7.34 -6.15 -3.96
N ALA A 18 7.49 -4.85 -3.84
CA ALA A 18 6.65 -3.90 -4.57
C ALA A 18 7.47 -2.82 -5.28
N ILE A 19 6.95 -2.36 -6.40
CA ILE A 19 7.48 -1.24 -7.18
C ILE A 19 6.57 -0.04 -7.00
N PHE A 20 7.18 1.13 -6.77
CA PHE A 20 6.48 2.38 -6.51
C PHE A 20 6.99 3.49 -7.44
N ASP A 21 6.09 4.33 -7.92
CA ASP A 21 6.40 5.61 -8.57
C ASP A 21 5.40 6.66 -8.09
N PHE A 22 5.81 7.45 -7.11
CA PHE A 22 4.99 8.51 -6.51
C PHE A 22 5.87 9.58 -5.86
N ASN A 23 5.26 10.72 -5.50
CA ASN A 23 5.96 11.79 -4.81
C ASN A 23 6.07 11.47 -3.30
N LEU A 24 7.20 10.89 -2.90
CA LEU A 24 7.49 10.52 -1.51
C LEU A 24 7.54 11.74 -0.57
N GLU A 25 8.14 12.86 -1.02
CA GLU A 25 8.26 14.08 -0.23
C GLU A 25 6.88 14.62 0.14
N LYS A 26 5.96 14.62 -0.82
CA LYS A 26 4.57 15.02 -0.59
C LYS A 26 3.90 14.12 0.45
N LYS A 27 4.10 12.80 0.39
CA LYS A 27 3.51 11.87 1.36
C LYS A 27 4.07 12.08 2.77
N PHE A 28 5.37 12.38 2.90
CA PHE A 28 5.96 12.76 4.17
C PHE A 28 5.41 14.09 4.68
N SER A 29 5.31 15.10 3.84
CA SER A 29 4.72 16.39 4.19
C SER A 29 3.27 16.24 4.66
N ASP A 30 2.47 15.44 3.96
CA ASP A 30 1.08 15.14 4.35
C ASP A 30 1.02 14.43 5.72
N HIS A 31 1.93 13.51 5.99
CA HIS A 31 2.04 12.84 7.29
C HIS A 31 2.34 13.83 8.41
N LEU A 32 3.34 14.68 8.22
CA LEU A 32 3.74 15.69 9.20
C LEU A 32 2.62 16.72 9.43
N TYR A 33 2.04 17.24 8.36
CA TYR A 33 0.93 18.19 8.43
C TYR A 33 -0.27 17.63 9.21
N LYS A 34 -0.63 16.37 8.96
CA LYS A 34 -1.72 15.68 9.67
C LYS A 34 -1.38 15.32 11.11
N ASN A 35 -0.13 15.50 11.53
CA ASN A 35 0.40 15.16 12.86
C ASN A 35 -0.06 13.77 13.35
N LYS A 36 0.11 12.77 12.51
CA LYS A 36 -0.29 11.40 12.81
C LYS A 36 0.88 10.59 13.35
N ASP A 37 0.56 9.56 14.12
CA ASP A 37 1.55 8.63 14.64
C ASP A 37 1.94 7.59 13.58
N ILE A 38 0.94 7.18 12.77
CA ILE A 38 1.12 6.25 11.66
C ILE A 38 0.24 6.71 10.49
N THR A 39 0.82 6.75 9.31
CA THR A 39 0.11 6.96 8.05
C THR A 39 0.24 5.72 7.19
N PHE A 40 -0.87 5.06 6.90
CA PHE A 40 -0.95 3.98 5.93
C PHE A 40 -1.16 4.56 4.54
N ILE A 41 -0.54 3.95 3.54
CA ILE A 41 -0.71 4.34 2.14
C ILE A 41 -1.50 3.25 1.43
N SER A 42 -2.61 3.65 0.79
CA SER A 42 -3.45 2.76 0.00
C SER A 42 -3.27 3.00 -1.49
N GLY A 43 -3.42 1.95 -2.28
CA GLY A 43 -3.40 2.00 -3.73
C GLY A 43 -4.57 1.24 -4.34
N GLU A 44 -4.83 1.51 -5.60
CA GLU A 44 -5.78 0.74 -6.40
C GLU A 44 -5.26 -0.69 -6.58
N ILE A 45 -6.17 -1.64 -6.67
CA ILE A 45 -5.88 -3.02 -6.99
C ILE A 45 -6.67 -3.46 -8.22
N THR A 46 -6.00 -4.14 -9.14
CA THR A 46 -6.66 -4.79 -10.26
C THR A 46 -7.14 -6.17 -9.83
N TYR A 47 -8.45 -6.39 -9.91
CA TYR A 47 -9.05 -7.68 -9.56
C TYR A 47 -8.94 -8.65 -10.74
N PRO A 48 -8.21 -9.76 -10.62
CA PRO A 48 -7.82 -10.59 -11.77
C PRO A 48 -8.96 -11.48 -12.30
N TYR A 49 -10.08 -11.52 -11.61
CA TYR A 49 -11.21 -12.39 -11.96
C TYR A 49 -12.31 -11.66 -12.72
N GLY A 50 -13.21 -12.46 -13.33
CA GLY A 50 -14.43 -11.92 -13.94
C GLY A 50 -15.36 -11.34 -12.88
N THR A 51 -15.89 -10.16 -13.17
CA THR A 51 -16.81 -9.42 -12.30
C THR A 51 -18.13 -9.21 -13.02
N ILE A 52 -19.22 -9.55 -12.34
CA ILE A 52 -20.58 -9.38 -12.82
C ILE A 52 -21.13 -8.06 -12.26
N GLY A 53 -21.48 -7.14 -13.15
CA GLY A 53 -22.17 -5.90 -12.81
C GLY A 53 -23.68 -6.12 -12.70
N MET A 54 -24.30 -5.64 -11.63
CA MET A 54 -25.75 -5.77 -11.41
C MET A 54 -26.38 -4.45 -11.01
N ILE A 55 -27.60 -4.22 -11.52
CA ILE A 55 -28.53 -3.19 -11.01
C ILE A 55 -29.81 -3.92 -10.58
N GLY A 56 -30.10 -3.91 -9.29
CA GLY A 56 -31.16 -4.73 -8.70
C GLY A 56 -30.89 -6.23 -8.97
N SER A 57 -31.84 -6.93 -9.58
CA SER A 57 -31.71 -8.34 -9.99
C SER A 57 -31.18 -8.52 -11.42
N LYS A 58 -31.00 -7.43 -12.19
CA LYS A 58 -30.58 -7.49 -13.60
C LYS A 58 -29.06 -7.46 -13.72
N VAL A 59 -28.49 -8.45 -14.41
CA VAL A 59 -27.10 -8.42 -14.86
C VAL A 59 -26.99 -7.40 -16.01
N ILE A 60 -26.09 -6.45 -15.88
CA ILE A 60 -25.87 -5.37 -16.85
C ILE A 60 -24.49 -5.37 -17.49
N ASP A 61 -23.51 -6.06 -16.87
CA ASP A 61 -22.14 -6.04 -17.35
C ASP A 61 -21.38 -7.28 -16.90
N PHE A 62 -20.31 -7.61 -17.63
CA PHE A 62 -19.33 -8.61 -17.26
C PHE A 62 -17.95 -8.13 -17.71
N LYS A 63 -17.06 -7.88 -16.75
CA LYS A 63 -15.69 -7.40 -17.01
C LYS A 63 -14.65 -8.21 -16.26
N ARG A 64 -13.47 -8.28 -16.84
CA ARG A 64 -12.25 -8.75 -16.14
C ARG A 64 -11.34 -7.56 -15.84
N ASN A 65 -10.44 -7.77 -14.90
CA ASN A 65 -9.42 -6.79 -14.52
C ASN A 65 -10.01 -5.43 -14.11
N LEU A 66 -11.15 -5.45 -13.40
CA LEU A 66 -11.68 -4.23 -12.81
C LEU A 66 -10.71 -3.68 -11.76
N VAL A 67 -10.51 -2.37 -11.81
CA VAL A 67 -9.69 -1.65 -10.82
C VAL A 67 -10.57 -1.20 -9.66
N TYR A 68 -10.18 -1.54 -8.45
CA TYR A 68 -10.85 -1.13 -7.22
C TYR A 68 -9.95 -0.22 -6.40
N GLU A 69 -10.48 0.91 -5.97
CA GLU A 69 -9.87 1.77 -4.96
C GLU A 69 -10.24 1.29 -3.55
N SER A 70 -11.49 0.88 -3.37
CA SER A 70 -12.03 0.44 -2.10
C SER A 70 -13.17 -0.56 -2.27
N LEU A 71 -13.38 -1.37 -1.24
CA LEU A 71 -14.45 -2.36 -1.20
C LEU A 71 -15.28 -2.19 0.06
N LYS A 72 -16.62 -2.34 -0.06
CA LYS A 72 -17.51 -2.39 1.10
C LYS A 72 -17.47 -3.79 1.71
N THR A 73 -17.11 -3.88 2.98
CA THR A 73 -17.03 -5.17 3.68
C THR A 73 -18.40 -5.63 4.19
N ARG A 74 -18.57 -6.94 4.33
CA ARG A 74 -19.74 -7.59 4.95
C ARG A 74 -19.42 -8.15 6.34
N THR A 75 -18.71 -7.39 7.16
CA THR A 75 -18.48 -7.77 8.56
C THR A 75 -19.60 -7.24 9.46
N ARG A 76 -19.61 -7.63 10.75
CA ARG A 76 -20.61 -7.15 11.73
C ARG A 76 -20.76 -5.63 11.75
N LYS A 77 -19.67 -4.90 11.45
CA LYS A 77 -19.70 -3.44 11.20
C LYS A 77 -19.31 -3.24 9.76
N SER A 78 -20.24 -2.73 8.95
CA SER A 78 -19.93 -2.36 7.56
C SER A 78 -18.95 -1.20 7.54
N TYR A 79 -17.84 -1.35 6.85
CA TYR A 79 -16.84 -0.30 6.61
C TYR A 79 -16.29 -0.38 5.18
N ILE A 80 -15.67 0.69 4.73
CA ILE A 80 -14.96 0.71 3.46
C ILE A 80 -13.53 0.24 3.70
N ALA A 81 -13.13 -0.84 3.04
CA ALA A 81 -11.77 -1.37 3.08
C ALA A 81 -10.95 -0.81 1.90
N TYR A 82 -9.74 -0.37 2.18
CA TYR A 82 -8.76 0.06 1.19
C TYR A 82 -7.63 -0.95 1.12
N ASN A 83 -7.05 -1.10 -0.07
CA ASN A 83 -5.90 -1.97 -0.24
C ASN A 83 -4.64 -1.30 0.33
N TYR A 84 -3.92 -2.01 1.20
CA TYR A 84 -2.64 -1.58 1.73
C TYR A 84 -1.53 -1.86 0.73
N THR A 85 -0.73 -0.86 0.41
CA THR A 85 0.34 -0.98 -0.60
C THR A 85 1.64 -1.59 -0.07
N GLY A 86 1.68 -1.99 1.20
CA GLY A 86 2.94 -2.37 1.85
C GLY A 86 3.77 -1.15 2.30
N MET A 87 3.19 0.06 2.30
CA MET A 87 3.89 1.28 2.63
C MET A 87 3.24 2.04 3.79
N SER A 88 4.05 2.41 4.79
CA SER A 88 3.60 3.21 5.94
C SER A 88 4.67 4.20 6.38
N ILE A 89 4.25 5.37 6.85
CA ILE A 89 5.11 6.33 7.55
C ILE A 89 4.79 6.23 9.04
N ILE A 90 5.79 6.00 9.86
CA ILE A 90 5.63 5.64 11.28
C ILE A 90 6.56 6.49 12.14
N LYS A 91 6.04 7.05 13.25
CA LYS A 91 6.88 7.66 14.28
C LYS A 91 7.78 6.61 14.92
N THR A 92 9.07 6.85 14.93
CA THR A 92 10.09 5.93 15.45
C THR A 92 9.88 5.61 16.94
N SER A 93 9.33 6.55 17.70
CA SER A 93 9.01 6.37 19.11
C SER A 93 8.04 5.22 19.37
N ILE A 94 7.11 4.94 18.45
CA ILE A 94 6.16 3.81 18.56
C ILE A 94 6.90 2.49 18.56
N LEU A 95 7.82 2.30 17.61
CA LEU A 95 8.59 1.06 17.57
C LEU A 95 9.48 0.88 18.79
N LYS A 96 10.13 1.98 19.25
CA LYS A 96 10.96 1.96 20.46
C LYS A 96 10.14 1.55 21.69
N LYS A 97 8.90 2.06 21.81
CA LYS A 97 7.96 1.74 22.91
C LYS A 97 7.52 0.28 22.91
N HIS A 98 7.45 -0.33 21.74
CA HIS A 98 7.01 -1.73 21.57
C HIS A 98 8.17 -2.70 21.27
N LYS A 99 9.43 -2.28 21.47
CA LYS A 99 10.62 -3.09 21.12
C LYS A 99 10.57 -4.54 21.64
N ASN A 100 10.01 -4.75 22.83
CA ASN A 100 9.92 -6.07 23.46
C ASN A 100 8.86 -7.00 22.83
N LYS A 101 7.99 -6.46 21.97
CA LYS A 101 6.99 -7.24 21.21
C LYS A 101 7.50 -7.75 19.89
N PHE A 102 8.66 -7.24 19.43
CA PHE A 102 9.29 -7.68 18.19
C PHE A 102 10.06 -8.98 18.42
N LYS A 103 9.58 -10.04 17.81
CA LYS A 103 10.29 -11.32 17.67
C LYS A 103 10.90 -11.38 16.27
N ARG A 104 11.85 -12.27 16.05
CA ARG A 104 12.45 -12.49 14.71
C ARG A 104 11.38 -12.89 13.66
N SER A 105 10.32 -13.56 14.10
CA SER A 105 9.18 -14.00 13.28
C SER A 105 8.02 -13.03 13.23
N SER A 106 8.12 -11.84 13.84
CA SER A 106 7.02 -10.88 13.85
C SER A 106 6.75 -10.31 12.46
N ASN A 107 5.48 -10.28 12.09
CA ASN A 107 4.98 -9.65 10.87
C ASN A 107 4.26 -8.35 11.23
N PHE A 108 4.58 -7.25 10.53
CA PHE A 108 3.97 -5.95 10.79
C PHE A 108 2.46 -5.96 10.59
N GLU A 109 1.99 -6.52 9.51
CA GLU A 109 0.57 -6.51 9.15
C GLU A 109 -0.26 -7.40 10.06
N LYS A 110 0.27 -8.56 10.41
CA LYS A 110 -0.44 -9.55 11.22
C LYS A 110 -0.38 -9.25 12.72
N ASP A 111 0.80 -8.88 13.23
CA ASP A 111 1.04 -8.86 14.67
C ASP A 111 1.05 -7.45 15.27
N LEU A 112 1.44 -6.44 14.50
CA LEU A 112 1.70 -5.10 15.03
C LEU A 112 0.66 -4.07 14.62
N PHE A 113 0.32 -3.97 13.36
CA PHE A 113 -0.67 -2.99 12.88
C PHE A 113 -2.04 -3.14 13.54
N PRO A 114 -2.60 -4.33 13.79
CA PRO A 114 -3.85 -4.47 14.51
C PRO A 114 -3.81 -3.91 15.94
N ILE A 115 -2.63 -3.92 16.57
CA ILE A 115 -2.42 -3.32 17.89
C ILE A 115 -2.27 -1.80 17.75
N PHE A 116 -1.51 -1.34 16.75
CA PHE A 116 -1.19 0.06 16.57
C PHE A 116 -2.41 0.89 16.20
N VAL A 117 -3.26 0.40 15.29
CA VAL A 117 -4.50 1.12 14.91
C VAL A 117 -5.49 1.33 16.06
N LYS A 118 -5.39 0.51 17.11
CA LYS A 118 -6.21 0.67 18.32
C LYS A 118 -5.62 1.63 19.36
N LYS A 119 -4.31 1.88 19.29
CA LYS A 119 -3.56 2.59 20.34
C LYS A 119 -3.04 3.95 19.93
N TYR A 120 -2.88 4.18 18.65
CA TYR A 120 -2.22 5.36 18.10
C TYR A 120 -3.11 6.12 17.14
N ASN A 121 -2.80 7.41 16.97
CA ASN A 121 -3.51 8.25 16.01
C ASN A 121 -3.05 7.90 14.59
N THR A 122 -3.92 7.24 13.83
CA THR A 122 -3.59 6.75 12.50
C THR A 122 -4.42 7.43 11.42
N CYS A 123 -3.91 7.47 10.20
CA CYS A 123 -4.68 7.88 9.05
C CYS A 123 -4.31 7.07 7.80
N LEU A 124 -5.12 7.23 6.77
CA LEU A 124 -4.89 6.73 5.43
C LEU A 124 -4.59 7.91 4.50
N ILE A 125 -3.61 7.72 3.61
CA ILE A 125 -3.37 8.58 2.45
C ILE A 125 -3.45 7.71 1.21
N LYS A 126 -4.22 8.16 0.22
CA LYS A 126 -4.30 7.48 -1.08
C LYS A 126 -3.04 7.75 -1.88
N LEU A 127 -2.58 6.73 -2.59
CA LEU A 127 -1.47 6.86 -3.52
C LEU A 127 -1.95 7.65 -4.76
N ASP A 128 -1.21 8.69 -5.09
CA ASP A 128 -1.39 9.48 -6.32
C ASP A 128 -0.28 9.16 -7.33
N GLY A 129 -0.04 7.88 -7.57
CA GLY A 129 1.03 7.39 -8.42
C GLY A 129 0.85 5.92 -8.74
N PHE A 130 1.94 5.30 -9.14
CA PHE A 130 1.99 3.89 -9.49
C PHE A 130 2.44 3.04 -8.30
N TRP A 131 1.79 1.90 -8.15
CA TRP A 131 2.16 0.82 -7.25
C TRP A 131 1.82 -0.53 -7.88
N HIS A 132 2.71 -1.50 -7.71
CA HIS A 132 2.48 -2.88 -8.11
C HIS A 132 3.25 -3.83 -7.20
N SER A 133 2.58 -4.82 -6.65
CA SER A 133 3.20 -5.93 -5.91
C SER A 133 3.71 -6.98 -6.88
N ILE A 134 4.87 -7.56 -6.61
CA ILE A 134 5.45 -8.64 -7.40
C ILE A 134 5.35 -9.93 -6.58
N ASP A 135 4.22 -10.61 -6.72
CA ASP A 135 3.93 -11.84 -5.98
C ASP A 135 4.30 -13.11 -6.76
N ASN A 136 4.41 -13.00 -8.10
CA ASN A 136 4.67 -14.13 -8.99
C ASN A 136 5.33 -13.69 -10.31
N VAL A 137 5.74 -14.66 -11.13
CA VAL A 137 6.42 -14.42 -12.41
C VAL A 137 5.57 -13.63 -13.40
N LYS A 138 4.24 -13.82 -13.38
CA LYS A 138 3.33 -13.07 -14.27
C LYS A 138 3.31 -11.59 -13.96
N ASP A 139 3.55 -11.20 -12.70
CA ASP A 139 3.63 -9.79 -12.32
C ASP A 139 4.89 -9.15 -12.94
N ILE A 140 5.99 -9.90 -12.99
CA ILE A 140 7.22 -9.45 -13.67
C ILE A 140 6.99 -9.32 -15.18
N GLU A 141 6.33 -10.28 -15.80
CA GLU A 141 5.97 -10.25 -17.21
C GLU A 141 5.07 -9.04 -17.51
N ALA A 142 4.03 -8.83 -16.69
CA ALA A 142 3.12 -7.70 -16.81
C ALA A 142 3.84 -6.35 -16.70
N ILE A 143 4.82 -6.22 -15.80
CA ILE A 143 5.64 -5.01 -15.65
C ILE A 143 6.57 -4.81 -16.86
N ASN A 144 7.08 -5.88 -17.43
CA ASN A 144 7.98 -5.83 -18.58
C ASN A 144 7.26 -5.70 -19.92
N ASP A 145 6.01 -6.11 -20.01
CA ASP A 145 5.21 -6.01 -21.23
C ASP A 145 4.71 -4.57 -21.45
N LYS A 146 5.34 -3.87 -22.37
CA LYS A 146 5.00 -2.48 -22.73
C LYS A 146 3.58 -2.33 -23.29
N LYS A 147 2.96 -3.39 -23.82
CA LYS A 147 1.61 -3.36 -24.38
C LYS A 147 0.54 -3.49 -23.29
N SER A 148 0.82 -4.27 -22.26
CA SER A 148 -0.09 -4.47 -21.11
C SER A 148 0.05 -3.39 -20.04
N SER A 149 1.17 -2.65 -20.04
CA SER A 149 1.53 -1.73 -18.97
C SER A 149 0.84 -0.36 -19.03
N GLY A 150 0.31 0.06 -20.18
CA GLY A 150 -0.34 1.37 -20.31
C GLY A 150 0.54 2.57 -19.88
N GLU A 151 -0.05 3.74 -19.73
CA GLU A 151 0.68 4.97 -19.33
C GLU A 151 1.32 4.89 -17.94
N LYS A 152 0.78 4.08 -17.03
CA LYS A 152 1.28 3.94 -15.65
C LYS A 152 2.71 3.43 -15.61
N TYR A 153 3.10 2.56 -16.54
CA TYR A 153 4.46 1.97 -16.59
C TYR A 153 5.48 2.79 -17.41
N THR A 154 5.02 3.75 -18.19
CA THR A 154 5.93 4.60 -18.97
C THR A 154 6.86 5.44 -18.11
N LYS A 155 6.48 5.74 -16.87
CA LYS A 155 7.34 6.43 -15.89
C LYS A 155 8.50 5.56 -15.43
N LEU A 156 8.31 4.24 -15.25
CA LEU A 156 9.38 3.31 -14.89
C LEU A 156 10.44 3.20 -15.98
N SER A 157 10.07 3.30 -17.27
CA SER A 157 11.02 3.29 -18.37
C SER A 157 11.89 4.55 -18.42
N LYS A 158 11.41 5.69 -17.90
CA LYS A 158 12.20 6.92 -17.74
C LYS A 158 13.19 6.81 -16.57
N ILE A 159 12.81 6.15 -15.49
CA ILE A 159 13.68 5.90 -14.34
C ILE A 159 14.84 5.00 -14.73
N LYS A 160 14.60 3.91 -15.46
CA LYS A 160 15.68 3.04 -15.99
C LYS A 160 16.73 3.76 -16.83
N LYS A 161 16.35 4.77 -17.62
CA LYS A 161 17.28 5.56 -18.42
C LYS A 161 18.21 6.47 -17.62
N ASN A 162 17.84 6.79 -16.38
CA ASN A 162 18.64 7.67 -15.52
C ASN A 162 19.59 6.92 -14.58
N PHE A 163 19.49 5.58 -14.53
CA PHE A 163 20.30 4.71 -13.66
C PHE A 163 21.19 3.72 -14.41
N LEU A 164 21.21 3.75 -15.76
CA LEU A 164 22.10 3.02 -16.65
C LEU A 164 22.97 4.01 -17.44
#